data_3c226f1bcef8c63d560984d6beabebd1
#
_entry.id   3c226f1bcef8c63d560984d6beabebd1
#
_cell.length_a   1.000
_cell.length_b   1.000
_cell.length_c   1.000
_cell.angle_alpha   90.00
_cell.angle_beta   90.00
_cell.angle_gamma   90.00
#
_symmetry.space_group_name_H-M   'P 1'
#
loop_
_entity.id
_entity.type
_entity.pdbx_description
1 polymer ?
#
loop_
_entity_poly.entity_id
_entity_poly.type
_entity_poly.pdbx_seq_one_letter_code
_entity_poly.pdbx_strand_id
1 'polypeptide(L)'
;FKDTYITFSSHPQIVDFSNADSLREKIEIATNHCEMTNTNIEATFDLILQTAIRNEMTQDDMPQNVLVLSDLEFDRMTSGRTDKRLFEELADRYEAHGYKLPRLVFWNIMSRTGTIPVKENEAGVALVSGFSPAIVKMVLSNSTDPFECLLEQLNSERYAVENAVKDLVA
;
A
#
# COMPACT_ATOMS: atom_id res chain seq x y z
N PHE A 1 11.88 -1.95 9.03
CA PHE A 1 11.06 -0.88 8.38
C PHE A 1 10.00 -0.27 9.33
N LYS A 2 10.18 -0.39 10.65
CA LYS A 2 9.28 0.24 11.61
C LYS A 2 9.49 1.76 11.58
N ASP A 3 8.39 2.53 11.68
CA ASP A 3 8.38 4.00 11.67
C ASP A 3 9.14 4.64 10.49
N THR A 4 9.12 3.97 9.34
CA THR A 4 9.75 4.46 8.12
C THR A 4 8.76 4.50 6.96
N TYR A 5 9.04 5.36 5.99
CA TYR A 5 8.42 5.28 4.66
C TYR A 5 9.49 5.43 3.58
N ILE A 6 9.13 5.09 2.35
CA ILE A 6 9.99 5.24 1.19
C ILE A 6 9.40 6.33 0.30
N THR A 7 10.23 7.29 -0.12
CA THR A 7 9.80 8.28 -1.11
C THR A 7 9.55 7.60 -2.45
N PHE A 8 8.42 7.90 -3.08
CA PHE A 8 8.06 7.32 -4.36
C PHE A 8 8.51 8.25 -5.50
N SER A 9 9.80 8.22 -5.80
CA SER A 9 10.49 9.10 -6.74
C SER A 9 11.37 8.30 -7.71
N SER A 10 12.06 8.96 -8.64
CA SER A 10 13.07 8.32 -9.49
C SER A 10 14.28 7.79 -8.72
N HIS A 11 14.53 8.36 -7.53
CA HIS A 11 15.58 7.92 -6.60
C HIS A 11 14.96 7.73 -5.20
N PRO A 12 14.27 6.60 -4.97
CA PRO A 12 13.58 6.37 -3.71
C PRO A 12 14.57 6.35 -2.53
N GLN A 13 14.14 6.92 -1.41
CA GLN A 13 14.91 6.99 -0.16
C GLN A 13 14.07 6.46 0.99
N ILE A 14 14.70 5.76 1.92
CA ILE A 14 14.07 5.41 3.20
C ILE A 14 14.16 6.63 4.10
N VAL A 15 13.01 7.08 4.58
CA VAL A 15 12.87 8.20 5.52
C VAL A 15 12.43 7.67 6.86
N ASP A 16 13.16 8.00 7.90
CA ASP A 16 12.95 7.51 9.26
C ASP A 16 12.19 8.55 10.09
N PHE A 17 11.12 8.11 10.76
CA PHE A 17 10.29 8.88 11.68
C PHE A 17 10.50 8.51 13.15
N SER A 18 11.47 7.62 13.45
CA SER A 18 11.67 7.10 14.81
C SER A 18 11.96 8.20 15.84
N ASN A 19 12.51 9.34 15.42
CA ASN A 19 12.81 10.50 16.26
C ASN A 19 11.72 11.58 16.25
N ALA A 20 10.58 11.33 15.62
CA ALA A 20 9.48 12.27 15.52
C ALA A 20 8.40 11.95 16.56
N ASP A 21 8.25 12.81 17.59
CA ASP A 21 7.30 12.61 18.69
C ASP A 21 5.87 13.09 18.34
N SER A 22 5.73 13.89 17.30
CA SER A 22 4.45 14.47 16.90
C SER A 22 4.15 14.27 15.40
N LEU A 23 2.85 14.33 15.07
CA LEU A 23 2.42 14.32 13.66
C LEU A 23 3.00 15.51 12.89
N ARG A 24 3.14 16.68 13.55
CA ARG A 24 3.73 17.87 12.94
C ARG A 24 5.18 17.62 12.51
N GLU A 25 6.00 17.03 13.36
CA GLU A 25 7.39 16.70 13.05
C GLU A 25 7.48 15.68 11.92
N LYS A 26 6.60 14.66 11.91
CA LYS A 26 6.52 13.69 10.80
C LYS A 26 6.21 14.39 9.48
N ILE A 27 5.28 15.36 9.48
CA ILE A 27 4.94 16.12 8.27
C ILE A 27 6.12 17.00 7.84
N GLU A 28 6.83 17.64 8.76
CA GLU A 28 8.00 18.45 8.45
C GLU A 28 9.13 17.60 7.83
N ILE A 29 9.40 16.42 8.39
CA ILE A 29 10.37 15.46 7.83
C ILE A 29 9.92 15.04 6.43
N ALA A 30 8.67 14.64 6.25
CA ALA A 30 8.15 14.19 4.96
C ALA A 30 8.24 15.30 3.90
N THR A 31 7.92 16.54 4.26
CA THR A 31 7.99 17.70 3.37
C THR A 31 9.42 17.96 2.88
N ASN A 32 10.42 17.78 3.74
CA ASN A 32 11.83 17.97 3.41
C ASN A 32 12.38 16.89 2.47
N HIS A 33 11.70 15.74 2.35
CA HIS A 33 12.07 14.63 1.46
C HIS A 33 11.14 14.50 0.25
N CYS A 34 10.30 15.51 0.01
CA CYS A 34 9.38 15.50 -1.13
C CYS A 34 10.12 15.85 -2.43
N GLU A 35 10.23 14.89 -3.33
CA GLU A 35 10.78 15.09 -4.67
C GLU A 35 9.66 14.98 -5.70
N MET A 36 9.49 16.01 -6.54
CA MET A 36 8.57 15.98 -7.68
C MET A 36 9.26 15.38 -8.91
N THR A 37 9.47 14.07 -8.89
CA THR A 37 10.12 13.35 -10.00
C THR A 37 9.25 12.17 -10.46
N ASN A 38 9.64 11.51 -11.54
CA ASN A 38 8.95 10.31 -12.00
C ASN A 38 9.05 9.20 -10.96
N THR A 39 7.96 8.47 -10.82
CA THR A 39 7.85 7.32 -9.92
C THR A 39 8.57 6.10 -10.51
N ASN A 40 9.30 5.39 -9.68
CA ASN A 40 10.04 4.19 -10.08
C ASN A 40 9.77 3.03 -9.12
N ILE A 41 8.84 2.15 -9.52
CA ILE A 41 8.45 0.98 -8.72
C ILE A 41 9.64 0.02 -8.57
N GLU A 42 10.36 -0.26 -9.64
CA GLU A 42 11.52 -1.17 -9.62
C GLU A 42 12.57 -0.71 -8.63
N ALA A 43 12.97 0.57 -8.69
CA ALA A 43 13.94 1.13 -7.75
C ALA A 43 13.47 1.07 -6.29
N THR A 44 12.16 1.19 -6.05
CA THR A 44 11.59 1.07 -4.70
C THR A 44 11.75 -0.35 -4.15
N PHE A 45 11.43 -1.36 -4.95
CA PHE A 45 11.60 -2.77 -4.54
C PHE A 45 13.08 -3.14 -4.41
N ASP A 46 13.94 -2.64 -5.30
CA ASP A 46 15.39 -2.84 -5.19
C ASP A 46 15.96 -2.21 -3.91
N LEU A 47 15.49 -1.03 -3.52
CA LEU A 47 15.90 -0.38 -2.27
C LEU A 47 15.51 -1.23 -1.05
N ILE A 48 14.30 -1.81 -1.03
CA ILE A 48 13.85 -2.70 0.04
C ILE A 48 14.76 -3.94 0.10
N LEU A 49 15.00 -4.59 -1.03
CA LEU A 49 15.85 -5.79 -1.12
C LEU A 49 17.28 -5.49 -0.67
N GLN A 50 17.90 -4.43 -1.18
CA GLN A 50 19.25 -4.02 -0.80
C GLN A 50 19.36 -3.71 0.70
N THR A 51 18.33 -3.11 1.27
CA THR A 51 18.27 -2.83 2.71
C THR A 51 18.20 -4.12 3.52
N ALA A 52 17.40 -5.08 3.07
CA ALA A 52 17.30 -6.39 3.71
C ALA A 52 18.64 -7.15 3.69
N ILE A 53 19.28 -7.20 2.53
CA ILE A 53 20.60 -7.85 2.37
C ILE A 53 21.65 -7.19 3.25
N ARG A 54 21.74 -5.85 3.23
CA ARG A 54 22.73 -5.09 3.99
C ARG A 54 22.60 -5.27 5.50
N ASN A 55 21.37 -5.42 5.98
CA ASN A 55 21.09 -5.59 7.41
C ASN A 55 20.89 -7.06 7.80
N GLU A 56 21.20 -8.01 6.92
CA GLU A 56 21.07 -9.46 7.15
C GLU A 56 19.68 -9.84 7.73
N MET A 57 18.63 -9.19 7.19
CA MET A 57 17.26 -9.38 7.66
C MET A 57 16.75 -10.78 7.35
N THR A 58 15.91 -11.32 8.23
CA THR A 58 15.19 -12.57 7.97
C THR A 58 13.93 -12.29 7.12
N GLN A 59 13.28 -13.35 6.59
CA GLN A 59 12.01 -13.20 5.88
C GLN A 59 10.91 -12.61 6.79
N ASP A 60 10.94 -12.89 8.09
CA ASP A 60 9.97 -12.38 9.05
C ASP A 60 10.13 -10.88 9.32
N ASP A 61 11.32 -10.33 9.07
CA ASP A 61 11.59 -8.89 9.18
C ASP A 61 11.19 -8.13 7.90
N MET A 62 10.90 -8.86 6.82
CA MET A 62 10.50 -8.26 5.54
C MET A 62 9.05 -7.79 5.57
N PRO A 63 8.72 -6.68 4.89
CA PRO A 63 7.33 -6.29 4.74
C PRO A 63 6.57 -7.32 3.90
N GLN A 64 5.38 -7.71 4.34
CA GLN A 64 4.51 -8.58 3.55
C GLN A 64 3.85 -7.81 2.40
N ASN A 65 3.59 -6.52 2.62
CA ASN A 65 2.96 -5.64 1.66
C ASN A 65 3.74 -4.32 1.56
N VAL A 66 3.79 -3.79 0.35
CA VAL A 66 4.24 -2.42 0.05
C VAL A 66 3.03 -1.62 -0.37
N LEU A 67 2.64 -0.63 0.43
CA LEU A 67 1.54 0.27 0.14
C LEU A 67 2.08 1.50 -0.58
N VAL A 68 1.66 1.70 -1.83
CA VAL A 68 1.93 2.92 -2.59
C VAL A 68 0.71 3.83 -2.55
N LEU A 69 0.90 5.04 -2.03
CA LEU A 69 -0.09 6.11 -2.04
C LEU A 69 0.19 7.03 -3.23
N SER A 70 -0.76 7.17 -4.14
CA SER A 70 -0.62 8.01 -5.33
C SER A 70 -1.93 8.71 -5.68
N ASP A 71 -1.84 9.80 -6.41
CA ASP A 71 -2.95 10.49 -7.05
C ASP A 71 -3.11 10.10 -8.53
N LEU A 72 -2.25 9.21 -9.04
CA LEU A 72 -2.25 8.72 -10.40
C LEU A 72 -2.92 7.35 -10.53
N GLU A 73 -3.41 7.05 -11.74
CA GLU A 73 -3.86 5.70 -12.10
C GLU A 73 -2.64 4.79 -12.32
N PHE A 74 -2.73 3.57 -11.77
CA PHE A 74 -1.65 2.58 -11.89
C PHE A 74 -1.28 2.31 -13.36
N ASP A 75 -2.27 2.14 -14.22
CA ASP A 75 -2.06 1.85 -15.66
C ASP A 75 -1.34 2.97 -16.43
N ARG A 76 -1.31 4.19 -15.88
CA ARG A 76 -0.55 5.31 -16.46
C ARG A 76 0.91 5.31 -16.05
N MET A 77 1.23 4.68 -14.92
CA MET A 77 2.58 4.62 -14.37
C MET A 77 3.36 3.46 -14.94
N THR A 78 2.64 2.42 -15.27
CA THR A 78 3.16 1.21 -15.88
C THR A 78 2.48 1.11 -17.25
N SER A 79 3.18 1.12 -18.33
CA SER A 79 2.61 1.11 -19.69
C SER A 79 1.99 -0.25 -20.07
N GLY A 80 1.17 -0.84 -19.21
CA GLY A 80 0.27 -1.98 -19.40
C GLY A 80 0.84 -3.32 -19.90
N ARG A 81 1.97 -3.31 -20.61
CA ARG A 81 2.66 -4.51 -21.10
C ARG A 81 3.89 -4.90 -20.28
N THR A 82 4.38 -3.98 -19.48
CA THR A 82 5.63 -4.11 -18.73
C THR A 82 5.41 -4.71 -17.35
N ASP A 83 4.18 -4.66 -16.83
CA ASP A 83 3.89 -4.92 -15.43
C ASP A 83 4.14 -6.36 -15.02
N LYS A 84 3.56 -7.31 -15.75
CA LYS A 84 3.70 -8.73 -15.43
C LYS A 84 5.16 -9.15 -15.45
N ARG A 85 5.88 -8.75 -16.50
CA ARG A 85 7.29 -9.09 -16.66
C ARG A 85 8.16 -8.42 -15.58
N LEU A 86 7.89 -7.16 -15.24
CA LEU A 86 8.60 -6.46 -14.17
C LEU A 86 8.45 -7.19 -12.84
N PHE A 87 7.23 -7.61 -12.47
CA PHE A 87 7.00 -8.31 -11.21
C PHE A 87 7.57 -9.73 -11.21
N GLU A 88 7.59 -10.42 -12.35
CA GLU A 88 8.28 -11.70 -12.52
C GLU A 88 9.80 -11.52 -12.31
N GLU A 89 10.42 -10.53 -12.94
CA GLU A 89 11.84 -10.22 -12.78
C GLU A 89 12.20 -9.79 -11.35
N LEU A 90 11.32 -9.03 -10.68
CA LEU A 90 11.49 -8.68 -9.27
C LEU A 90 11.36 -9.92 -8.36
N ALA A 91 10.40 -10.80 -8.61
CA ALA A 91 10.23 -12.03 -7.84
C ALA A 91 11.47 -12.92 -7.94
N ASP A 92 11.99 -13.14 -9.15
CA ASP A 92 13.22 -13.91 -9.39
C ASP A 92 14.42 -13.29 -8.65
N ARG A 93 14.52 -11.96 -8.63
CA ARG A 93 15.57 -11.21 -7.95
C ARG A 93 15.51 -11.37 -6.42
N TYR A 94 14.31 -11.33 -5.84
CA TYR A 94 14.09 -11.57 -4.41
C TYR A 94 14.39 -13.02 -4.04
N GLU A 95 13.91 -13.98 -4.83
CA GLU A 95 14.11 -15.41 -4.61
C GLU A 95 15.59 -15.80 -4.67
N ALA A 96 16.37 -15.19 -5.59
CA ALA A 96 17.81 -15.39 -5.68
C ALA A 96 18.58 -15.01 -4.40
N HIS A 97 17.98 -14.17 -3.54
CA HIS A 97 18.54 -13.79 -2.24
C HIS A 97 17.81 -14.44 -1.06
N GLY A 98 16.91 -15.39 -1.31
CA GLY A 98 16.18 -16.14 -0.27
C GLY A 98 14.97 -15.40 0.31
N TYR A 99 14.51 -14.32 -0.34
CA TYR A 99 13.34 -13.55 0.09
C TYR A 99 12.13 -13.77 -0.82
N LYS A 100 10.95 -13.56 -0.26
CA LYS A 100 9.71 -13.47 -1.03
C LYS A 100 9.45 -12.01 -1.38
N LEU A 101 9.03 -11.77 -2.62
CA LEU A 101 8.62 -10.44 -3.05
C LEU A 101 7.41 -9.96 -2.23
N PRO A 102 7.46 -8.77 -1.59
CA PRO A 102 6.30 -8.16 -0.95
C PRO A 102 5.18 -7.91 -1.96
N ARG A 103 3.93 -8.10 -1.53
CA ARG A 103 2.77 -7.78 -2.37
C ARG A 103 2.65 -6.27 -2.52
N LEU A 104 2.44 -5.78 -3.73
CA LEU A 104 2.15 -4.38 -3.97
C LEU A 104 0.66 -4.10 -3.79
N VAL A 105 0.35 -3.13 -2.96
CA VAL A 105 -0.97 -2.52 -2.81
C VAL A 105 -0.88 -1.09 -3.32
N PHE A 106 -1.51 -0.82 -4.45
CA PHE A 106 -1.53 0.51 -5.05
C PHE A 106 -2.84 1.22 -4.71
N TRP A 107 -2.75 2.31 -3.97
CA TRP A 107 -3.89 3.09 -3.54
C TRP A 107 -3.94 4.46 -4.24
N ASN A 108 -4.87 4.59 -5.17
CA ASN A 108 -5.20 5.86 -5.80
C ASN A 108 -6.16 6.66 -4.89
N ILE A 109 -5.64 7.68 -4.22
CA ILE A 109 -6.39 8.52 -3.29
C ILE A 109 -7.30 9.55 -3.99
N MET A 110 -7.03 9.86 -5.26
CA MET A 110 -7.76 10.83 -6.09
C MET A 110 -8.67 10.16 -7.13
N SER A 111 -9.02 8.88 -6.92
CA SER A 111 -9.87 8.14 -7.86
C SER A 111 -11.18 8.84 -8.17
N ARG A 112 -11.52 8.90 -9.45
CA ARG A 112 -12.80 9.44 -9.92
C ARG A 112 -13.95 8.48 -9.60
N THR A 113 -15.17 9.03 -9.50
CA THR A 113 -16.40 8.26 -9.28
C THR A 113 -16.59 7.19 -10.37
N GLY A 114 -17.02 5.99 -9.98
CA GLY A 114 -17.33 4.88 -10.89
C GLY A 114 -16.24 3.80 -10.99
N THR A 115 -15.13 3.95 -10.29
CA THR A 115 -14.10 2.92 -10.23
C THR A 115 -14.45 1.85 -9.18
N ILE A 116 -14.16 0.59 -9.46
CA ILE A 116 -14.28 -0.49 -8.47
C ILE A 116 -13.28 -0.20 -7.35
N PRO A 117 -13.72 -0.14 -6.07
CA PRO A 117 -12.85 0.26 -4.97
C PRO A 117 -11.64 -0.65 -4.76
N VAL A 118 -11.77 -1.93 -5.07
CA VAL A 118 -10.68 -2.91 -4.98
C VAL A 118 -10.75 -3.87 -6.14
N LYS A 119 -9.64 -4.07 -6.80
CA LYS A 119 -9.43 -5.12 -7.81
C LYS A 119 -8.00 -5.62 -7.74
N GLU A 120 -7.76 -6.82 -8.23
CA GLU A 120 -6.42 -7.34 -8.47
C GLU A 120 -6.17 -7.34 -9.98
N ASN A 121 -4.98 -6.89 -10.40
CA ASN A 121 -4.60 -6.97 -11.80
C ASN A 121 -3.91 -8.30 -12.12
N GLU A 122 -3.57 -8.54 -13.40
CA GLU A 122 -2.93 -9.78 -13.87
C GLU A 122 -1.52 -10.01 -13.27
N ALA A 123 -0.89 -8.98 -12.70
CA ALA A 123 0.41 -9.06 -12.03
C ALA A 123 0.29 -9.31 -10.52
N GLY A 124 -0.92 -9.55 -9.99
CA GLY A 124 -1.15 -9.76 -8.55
C GLY A 124 -1.09 -8.47 -7.71
N VAL A 125 -1.13 -7.30 -8.37
CA VAL A 125 -1.16 -6.01 -7.69
C VAL A 125 -2.58 -5.71 -7.22
N ALA A 126 -2.75 -5.44 -5.93
CA ALA A 126 -4.01 -4.97 -5.39
C ALA A 126 -4.19 -3.48 -5.70
N LEU A 127 -5.22 -3.16 -6.48
CA LEU A 127 -5.55 -1.79 -6.85
C LEU A 127 -6.71 -1.28 -5.98
N VAL A 128 -6.45 -0.25 -5.20
CA VAL A 128 -7.41 0.37 -4.28
C VAL A 128 -7.71 1.79 -4.76
N SER A 129 -8.96 2.19 -4.72
CA SER A 129 -9.40 3.48 -5.24
C SER A 129 -10.33 4.20 -4.27
N GLY A 130 -10.13 5.50 -4.12
CA GLY A 130 -10.96 6.39 -3.32
C GLY A 130 -10.36 6.80 -1.98
N PHE A 131 -11.02 7.76 -1.33
CA PHE A 131 -10.57 8.33 -0.06
C PHE A 131 -11.70 8.27 0.97
N SER A 132 -11.71 7.21 1.76
CA SER A 132 -12.67 7.07 2.86
C SER A 132 -12.07 6.28 4.03
N PRO A 133 -12.56 6.45 5.27
CA PRO A 133 -12.12 5.67 6.42
C PRO A 133 -12.30 4.16 6.25
N ALA A 134 -13.31 3.73 5.50
CA ALA A 134 -13.56 2.33 5.20
C ALA A 134 -12.43 1.73 4.34
N ILE A 135 -11.98 2.48 3.32
CA ILE A 135 -10.85 2.08 2.46
C ILE A 135 -9.56 1.98 3.28
N VAL A 136 -9.30 2.93 4.19
CA VAL A 136 -8.12 2.86 5.08
C VAL A 136 -8.14 1.57 5.91
N LYS A 137 -9.28 1.24 6.52
CA LYS A 137 -9.43 -0.01 7.29
C LYS A 137 -9.16 -1.24 6.43
N MET A 138 -9.73 -1.29 5.24
CA MET A 138 -9.57 -2.38 4.29
C MET A 138 -8.10 -2.59 3.88
N VAL A 139 -7.39 -1.51 3.58
CA VAL A 139 -5.95 -1.56 3.25
C VAL A 139 -5.14 -2.07 4.43
N LEU A 140 -5.43 -1.60 5.65
CA LEU A 140 -4.72 -1.97 6.86
C LEU A 140 -5.06 -3.40 7.35
N SER A 141 -6.28 -3.89 7.11
CA SER A 141 -6.68 -5.26 7.47
C SER A 141 -6.09 -6.34 6.54
N ASN A 142 -5.40 -5.93 5.48
CA ASN A 142 -4.86 -6.84 4.48
C ASN A 142 -5.94 -7.67 3.73
N SER A 143 -7.22 -7.33 3.92
CA SER A 143 -8.34 -7.92 3.21
C SER A 143 -8.53 -7.18 1.90
N THR A 144 -8.13 -7.81 0.81
CA THR A 144 -8.27 -7.26 -0.55
C THR A 144 -9.36 -7.96 -1.35
N ASP A 145 -10.09 -8.88 -0.73
CA ASP A 145 -11.28 -9.48 -1.31
C ASP A 145 -12.45 -8.48 -1.21
N PRO A 146 -13.03 -8.04 -2.33
CA PRO A 146 -14.13 -7.07 -2.33
C PRO A 146 -15.36 -7.56 -1.58
N PHE A 147 -15.63 -8.86 -1.60
CA PHE A 147 -16.80 -9.45 -0.94
C PHE A 147 -16.61 -9.50 0.58
N GLU A 148 -15.44 -9.92 1.06
CA GLU A 148 -15.10 -9.89 2.47
C GLU A 148 -15.15 -8.46 3.03
N CYS A 149 -14.57 -7.49 2.29
CA CYS A 149 -14.64 -6.08 2.66
C CYS A 149 -16.09 -5.55 2.74
N LEU A 150 -16.96 -5.98 1.83
CA LEU A 150 -18.39 -5.63 1.87
C LEU A 150 -19.06 -6.24 3.11
N LEU A 151 -18.81 -7.52 3.40
CA LEU A 151 -19.38 -8.20 4.56
C LEU A 151 -18.92 -7.55 5.86
N GLU A 152 -17.67 -7.18 6.01
CA GLU A 152 -17.17 -6.45 7.19
C GLU A 152 -17.89 -5.12 7.37
N GLN A 153 -18.14 -4.37 6.28
CA GLN A 153 -18.87 -3.13 6.35
C GLN A 153 -20.34 -3.34 6.75
N LEU A 154 -21.03 -4.32 6.14
CA LEU A 154 -22.42 -4.63 6.44
C LEU A 154 -22.62 -5.15 7.87
N ASN A 155 -21.65 -5.90 8.41
CA ASN A 155 -21.67 -6.43 9.77
C ASN A 155 -21.13 -5.44 10.82
N SER A 156 -20.74 -4.22 10.42
CA SER A 156 -20.26 -3.20 11.36
C SER A 156 -21.39 -2.70 12.26
N GLU A 157 -21.05 -2.23 13.46
CA GLU A 157 -22.02 -1.66 14.43
C GLU A 157 -22.91 -0.56 13.83
N ARG A 158 -22.42 0.16 12.83
CA ARG A 158 -23.16 1.20 12.11
C ARG A 158 -24.44 0.66 11.43
N TYR A 159 -24.42 -0.61 11.02
CA TYR A 159 -25.54 -1.28 10.33
C TYR A 159 -26.23 -2.33 11.19
N ALA A 160 -25.91 -2.41 12.50
CA ALA A 160 -26.56 -3.29 13.45
C ALA A 160 -27.99 -2.79 13.75
N VAL A 161 -28.94 -3.21 12.91
CA VAL A 161 -30.36 -2.81 12.99
C VAL A 161 -31.01 -3.25 14.32
N GLU A 162 -30.51 -4.30 14.95
CA GLU A 162 -31.01 -4.79 16.24
C GLU A 162 -30.91 -3.75 17.37
N ASN A 163 -29.89 -2.91 17.36
CA ASN A 163 -29.74 -1.87 18.39
C ASN A 163 -30.71 -0.70 18.14
N ALA A 164 -30.96 -0.35 16.88
CA ALA A 164 -31.91 0.72 16.54
C ALA A 164 -33.37 0.37 16.83
N VAL A 165 -33.75 -0.94 16.80
CA VAL A 165 -35.11 -1.39 17.09
C VAL A 165 -35.35 -1.47 18.60
N LYS A 166 -34.34 -1.80 19.40
CA LYS A 166 -34.46 -1.82 20.87
C LYS A 166 -34.74 -0.45 21.47
N ASP A 167 -34.14 0.61 20.89
CA ASP A 167 -34.36 1.99 21.35
C ASP A 167 -35.72 2.58 20.90
N LEU A 168 -36.40 1.95 19.93
CA LEU A 168 -37.72 2.36 19.45
C LEU A 168 -38.89 1.67 20.17
N VAL A 169 -38.60 0.59 20.93
CA VAL A 169 -39.60 -0.24 21.60
C VAL A 169 -39.53 -0.07 23.14
N ALA A 170 -38.54 0.68 23.64
CA ALA A 170 -38.39 1.05 25.03
C ALA A 170 -39.00 2.45 25.32
#